data_4f146c80966e3438db9a540a8f98a0c5
#
_entry.id   4f146c80966e3438db9a540a8f98a0c5
#
_cell.length_a   1.000
_cell.length_b   1.000
_cell.length_c   1.000
_cell.angle_alpha   90.00
_cell.angle_beta   90.00
_cell.angle_gamma   90.00
#
_symmetry.space_group_name_H-M   'P 1'
#
loop_
_entity.id
_entity.type
_entity.pdbx_description
1 polymer ?
#
loop_
_entity_poly.entity_id
_entity_poly.type
_entity_poly.pdbx_seq_one_letter_code
_entity_poly.pdbx_strand_id
1 'polypeptide(L)'
;MTLWLVRHAQPLIAPGLCYGRLDVPADASATADCARRLALELPAGINVIASPLQRCAQLARALQTLRPDLTFQTDARLQEMDFGRWEGRAWQAIDPAELQAWTDDFAHYAVGGTGESVNAFMARVGAAFDAVNAAPTRAALWITHAGVIRAAGLLAQGIRQIERADQWPLHAPNYGQWQTQRKRQPDGNQF
;
A
#
# COMPACT_ATOMS: atom_id res chain seq x y z
N MET A 1 1.27 -5.03 -18.67
CA MET A 1 1.86 -5.43 -17.38
C MET A 1 0.75 -5.71 -16.39
N THR A 2 0.90 -6.72 -15.52
CA THR A 2 -0.01 -7.00 -14.39
C THR A 2 0.68 -6.62 -13.07
N LEU A 3 0.07 -5.76 -12.28
CA LEU A 3 0.53 -5.39 -10.93
C LEU A 3 -0.31 -6.13 -9.90
N TRP A 4 0.34 -6.97 -9.09
CA TRP A 4 -0.23 -7.62 -7.92
C TRP A 4 -0.06 -6.71 -6.72
N LEU A 5 -1.13 -6.43 -6.00
CA LEU A 5 -1.17 -5.54 -4.85
C LEU A 5 -1.59 -6.35 -3.64
N VAL A 6 -0.63 -6.71 -2.79
CA VAL A 6 -0.83 -7.54 -1.61
C VAL A 6 -0.79 -6.69 -0.37
N ARG A 7 -1.85 -6.77 0.44
CA ARG A 7 -1.85 -6.19 1.78
C ARG A 7 -1.15 -7.15 2.74
N HIS A 8 -0.24 -6.63 3.56
CA HIS A 8 0.43 -7.40 4.62
C HIS A 8 -0.57 -8.19 5.48
N ALA A 9 -0.11 -9.23 6.18
CA ALA A 9 -0.92 -10.03 7.11
C ALA A 9 -1.36 -9.20 8.33
N GLN A 10 -2.21 -9.77 9.19
CA GLN A 10 -2.75 -9.13 10.39
C GLN A 10 -1.64 -8.51 11.24
N PRO A 11 -1.64 -7.19 11.49
CA PRO A 11 -0.63 -6.55 12.32
C PRO A 11 -0.89 -6.85 13.81
N LEU A 12 0.18 -6.92 14.59
CA LEU A 12 0.13 -7.09 16.04
C LEU A 12 0.03 -5.72 16.71
N ILE A 13 -1.16 -5.13 16.61
CA ILE A 13 -1.49 -3.84 17.23
C ILE A 13 -2.92 -3.90 17.77
N ALA A 14 -3.19 -3.19 18.85
CA ALA A 14 -4.53 -3.13 19.42
C ALA A 14 -5.53 -2.50 18.43
N PRO A 15 -6.76 -3.05 18.32
CA PRO A 15 -7.81 -2.45 17.50
C PRO A 15 -8.09 -0.99 17.91
N GLY A 16 -8.39 -0.14 16.94
CA GLY A 16 -8.75 1.25 17.19
C GLY A 16 -7.57 2.20 17.36
N LEU A 17 -6.33 1.73 17.27
CA LEU A 17 -5.16 2.61 17.22
C LEU A 17 -4.92 3.11 15.80
N CYS A 18 -4.54 4.38 15.70
CA CYS A 18 -4.02 4.97 14.47
C CYS A 18 -2.60 4.43 14.24
N TYR A 19 -2.37 3.85 13.09
CA TYR A 19 -1.03 3.43 12.66
C TYR A 19 -0.95 3.49 11.13
N GLY A 20 0.11 4.05 10.65
CA GLY A 20 0.45 4.09 9.23
C GLY A 20 1.92 3.74 9.08
N ARG A 21 2.81 4.69 9.30
CA ARG A 21 4.26 4.47 9.28
C ARG A 21 4.81 3.84 10.55
N LEU A 22 4.02 3.78 11.62
CA LEU A 22 4.43 3.05 12.84
C LEU A 22 4.83 1.63 12.48
N ASP A 23 6.06 1.25 12.84
CA ASP A 23 6.64 -0.03 12.44
C ASP A 23 6.26 -1.15 13.41
N VAL A 24 5.09 -1.73 13.18
CA VAL A 24 4.56 -2.86 13.94
C VAL A 24 4.71 -4.17 13.17
N PRO A 25 5.01 -5.29 13.86
CA PRO A 25 5.09 -6.61 13.24
C PRO A 25 3.71 -7.12 12.83
N ALA A 26 3.68 -8.12 11.95
CA ALA A 26 2.49 -8.90 11.65
C ALA A 26 2.50 -10.24 12.41
N ASP A 27 1.32 -10.83 12.58
CA ASP A 27 1.16 -12.18 13.10
C ASP A 27 1.90 -13.20 12.23
N ALA A 28 2.70 -14.05 12.86
CA ALA A 28 3.58 -14.97 12.15
C ALA A 28 2.80 -16.07 11.41
N SER A 29 1.72 -16.59 12.02
CA SER A 29 0.89 -17.64 11.41
C SER A 29 0.13 -17.09 10.20
N ALA A 30 -0.52 -15.94 10.35
CA ALA A 30 -1.22 -15.27 9.25
C ALA A 30 -0.26 -14.88 8.11
N THR A 31 0.98 -14.49 8.45
CA THR A 31 2.02 -14.19 7.46
C THR A 31 2.44 -15.45 6.69
N ALA A 32 2.66 -16.56 7.38
CA ALA A 32 3.00 -17.83 6.74
C ALA A 32 1.86 -18.37 5.86
N ASP A 33 0.61 -18.25 6.30
CA ASP A 33 -0.57 -18.64 5.51
C ASP A 33 -0.72 -17.80 4.24
N CYS A 34 -0.53 -16.49 4.35
CA CYS A 34 -0.54 -15.60 3.19
C CYS A 34 0.58 -15.96 2.20
N ALA A 35 1.81 -16.19 2.69
CA ALA A 35 2.96 -16.54 1.87
C ALA A 35 2.71 -17.86 1.11
N ARG A 36 2.15 -18.90 1.77
CA ARG A 36 1.82 -20.18 1.13
C ARG A 36 0.84 -20.01 -0.02
N ARG A 37 -0.23 -19.24 0.18
CA ARG A 37 -1.23 -18.98 -0.87
C ARG A 37 -0.64 -18.21 -2.04
N LEU A 38 0.12 -17.16 -1.76
CA LEU A 38 0.80 -16.37 -2.80
C LEU A 38 1.80 -17.21 -3.60
N ALA A 39 2.57 -18.08 -2.93
CA ALA A 39 3.57 -18.92 -3.59
C ALA A 39 2.98 -19.82 -4.69
N LEU A 40 1.72 -20.22 -4.54
CA LEU A 40 1.00 -21.06 -5.51
C LEU A 40 0.47 -20.27 -6.71
N GLU A 41 0.19 -18.98 -6.54
CA GLU A 41 -0.47 -18.19 -7.58
C GLU A 41 0.48 -17.30 -8.38
N LEU A 42 1.62 -16.92 -7.79
CA LEU A 42 2.52 -15.99 -8.43
C LEU A 42 3.27 -16.62 -9.62
N PRO A 43 3.34 -15.93 -10.75
CA PRO A 43 4.13 -16.38 -11.89
C PRO A 43 5.61 -16.43 -11.57
N ALA A 44 6.35 -17.28 -12.28
CA ALA A 44 7.79 -17.33 -12.18
C ALA A 44 8.43 -16.00 -12.63
N GLY A 45 9.51 -15.59 -11.98
CA GLY A 45 10.27 -14.40 -12.35
C GLY A 45 9.54 -13.07 -12.14
N ILE A 46 8.47 -13.05 -11.32
CA ILE A 46 7.79 -11.80 -10.98
C ILE A 46 8.72 -10.88 -10.18
N ASN A 47 8.76 -9.59 -10.51
CA ASN A 47 9.52 -8.60 -9.76
C ASN A 47 8.78 -8.25 -8.46
N VAL A 48 9.42 -8.53 -7.32
CA VAL A 48 8.82 -8.31 -5.98
C VAL A 48 9.40 -7.05 -5.36
N ILE A 49 8.51 -6.12 -4.99
CA ILE A 49 8.86 -4.88 -4.30
C ILE A 49 8.02 -4.81 -3.02
N ALA A 50 8.68 -4.63 -1.88
CA ALA A 50 8.01 -4.58 -0.58
C ALA A 50 8.20 -3.23 0.10
N SER A 51 7.18 -2.80 0.85
CA SER A 51 7.37 -1.76 1.85
C SER A 51 8.44 -2.19 2.86
N PRO A 52 9.34 -1.29 3.32
CA PRO A 52 10.35 -1.63 4.32
C PRO A 52 9.78 -1.90 5.71
N LEU A 53 8.51 -1.51 5.98
CA LEU A 53 7.89 -1.77 7.28
C LEU A 53 7.82 -3.26 7.57
N GLN A 54 8.17 -3.66 8.82
CA GLN A 54 8.43 -5.06 9.16
C GLN A 54 7.26 -5.99 8.81
N ARG A 55 6.00 -5.59 8.94
CA ARG A 55 4.83 -6.38 8.56
C ARG A 55 4.78 -6.76 7.08
N CYS A 56 5.36 -5.94 6.20
CA CYS A 56 5.52 -6.25 4.78
C CYS A 56 6.80 -7.05 4.52
N ALA A 57 7.91 -6.67 5.15
CA ALA A 57 9.19 -7.36 5.03
C ALA A 57 9.12 -8.82 5.54
N GLN A 58 8.34 -9.07 6.61
CA GLN A 58 8.08 -10.43 7.10
C GLN A 58 7.41 -11.30 6.03
N LEU A 59 6.37 -10.77 5.35
CA LEU A 59 5.70 -11.49 4.28
C LEU A 59 6.62 -11.73 3.08
N ALA A 60 7.43 -10.73 2.70
CA ALA A 60 8.39 -10.87 1.61
C ALA A 60 9.43 -11.96 1.88
N ARG A 61 9.99 -12.02 3.11
CA ARG A 61 10.92 -13.07 3.52
C ARG A 61 10.27 -14.45 3.55
N ALA A 62 9.06 -14.56 4.11
CA ALA A 62 8.33 -15.82 4.14
C ALA A 62 8.02 -16.34 2.73
N LEU A 63 7.65 -15.45 1.81
CA LEU A 63 7.45 -15.79 0.40
C LEU A 63 8.75 -16.25 -0.26
N GLN A 64 9.86 -15.56 -0.03
CA GLN A 64 11.17 -15.92 -0.58
C GLN A 64 11.65 -17.29 -0.09
N THR A 65 11.34 -17.68 1.15
CA THR A 65 11.65 -19.01 1.66
C THR A 65 10.90 -20.10 0.87
N LEU A 66 9.67 -19.86 0.46
CA LEU A 66 8.85 -20.80 -0.32
C LEU A 66 9.14 -20.73 -1.83
N ARG A 67 9.61 -19.60 -2.30
CA ARG A 67 9.93 -19.30 -3.69
C ARG A 67 11.33 -18.69 -3.79
N PRO A 68 12.38 -19.51 -3.65
CA PRO A 68 13.79 -19.05 -3.72
C PRO A 68 14.18 -18.53 -5.11
N ASP A 69 13.36 -18.77 -6.12
CA ASP A 69 13.45 -18.14 -7.44
C ASP A 69 13.10 -16.65 -7.44
N LEU A 70 12.44 -16.15 -6.39
CA LEU A 70 12.05 -14.74 -6.24
C LEU A 70 13.03 -14.02 -5.32
N THR A 71 13.49 -12.87 -5.77
CA THR A 71 14.18 -11.88 -4.94
C THR A 71 13.27 -10.68 -4.73
N PHE A 72 13.39 -10.01 -3.59
CA PHE A 72 12.63 -8.79 -3.36
C PHE A 72 13.54 -7.61 -3.05
N GLN A 73 13.06 -6.44 -3.43
CA GLN A 73 13.64 -5.14 -3.08
C GLN A 73 12.68 -4.39 -2.17
N THR A 74 13.21 -3.53 -1.30
CA THR A 74 12.39 -2.62 -0.52
C THR A 74 12.32 -1.26 -1.20
N ASP A 75 11.12 -0.64 -1.14
CA ASP A 75 10.92 0.72 -1.63
C ASP A 75 10.15 1.53 -0.57
N ALA A 76 10.77 2.58 -0.04
CA ALA A 76 10.16 3.44 0.97
C ALA A 76 8.91 4.16 0.45
N ARG A 77 8.75 4.30 -0.86
CA ARG A 77 7.55 4.87 -1.47
C ARG A 77 6.31 3.98 -1.30
N LEU A 78 6.49 2.71 -0.91
CA LEU A 78 5.41 1.76 -0.61
C LEU A 78 5.01 1.71 0.87
N GLN A 79 5.59 2.54 1.74
CA GLN A 79 5.16 2.65 3.13
C GLN A 79 3.72 3.17 3.20
N GLU A 80 3.01 2.84 4.29
CA GLU A 80 1.70 3.43 4.56
C GLU A 80 1.83 4.93 4.81
N MET A 81 0.72 5.63 4.79
CA MET A 81 0.64 7.05 5.08
C MET A 81 1.20 7.35 6.48
N ASP A 82 1.97 8.42 6.59
CA ASP A 82 2.45 8.94 7.87
C ASP A 82 1.35 9.77 8.53
N PHE A 83 0.83 9.30 9.66
CA PHE A 83 -0.17 10.03 10.45
C PHE A 83 0.44 10.98 11.50
N GLY A 84 1.75 11.20 11.47
CA GLY A 84 2.43 12.15 12.35
C GLY A 84 2.19 11.85 13.83
N ARG A 85 1.80 12.88 14.60
CA ARG A 85 1.56 12.73 16.06
C ARG A 85 0.36 11.84 16.43
N TRP A 86 -0.45 11.41 15.47
CA TRP A 86 -1.55 10.49 15.73
C TRP A 86 -1.10 9.03 15.78
N GLU A 87 0.08 8.71 15.25
CA GLU A 87 0.63 7.35 15.27
C GLU A 87 0.67 6.78 16.69
N GLY A 88 0.11 5.58 16.87
CA GLY A 88 0.05 4.88 18.15
C GLY A 88 -1.05 5.37 19.11
N ARG A 89 -1.80 6.42 18.78
CA ARG A 89 -2.93 6.90 19.58
C ARG A 89 -4.22 6.22 19.17
N ALA A 90 -5.13 6.07 20.13
CA ALA A 90 -6.48 5.64 19.79
C ALA A 90 -7.18 6.72 18.94
N TRP A 91 -7.88 6.32 17.88
CA TRP A 91 -8.65 7.25 17.05
C TRP A 91 -9.61 8.10 17.87
N GLN A 92 -10.21 7.51 18.92
CA GLN A 92 -11.12 8.19 19.86
C GLN A 92 -10.42 9.22 20.76
N ALA A 93 -9.09 9.15 20.89
CA ALA A 93 -8.29 10.07 21.70
C ALA A 93 -7.66 11.21 20.87
N ILE A 94 -7.90 11.23 19.56
CA ILE A 94 -7.52 12.34 18.69
C ILE A 94 -8.54 13.45 18.87
N ASP A 95 -8.07 14.70 18.98
CA ASP A 95 -8.95 15.85 19.14
C ASP A 95 -9.94 15.92 17.95
N PRO A 96 -11.25 15.97 18.22
CA PRO A 96 -12.26 16.14 17.16
C PRO A 96 -12.00 17.34 16.25
N ALA A 97 -11.43 18.42 16.77
CA ALA A 97 -11.07 19.60 15.97
C ALA A 97 -9.94 19.30 14.96
N GLU A 98 -8.96 18.47 15.35
CA GLU A 98 -7.91 18.02 14.42
C GLU A 98 -8.48 17.11 13.33
N LEU A 99 -9.41 16.21 13.68
CA LEU A 99 -10.09 15.34 12.71
C LEU A 99 -10.96 16.14 11.75
N GLN A 100 -11.67 17.16 12.27
CA GLN A 100 -12.48 18.07 11.44
C GLN A 100 -11.60 18.86 10.48
N ALA A 101 -10.50 19.44 10.96
CA ALA A 101 -9.54 20.16 10.11
C ALA A 101 -8.98 19.28 8.99
N TRP A 102 -8.67 18.01 9.28
CA TRP A 102 -8.28 17.07 8.24
C TRP A 102 -9.39 16.79 7.22
N THR A 103 -10.62 16.66 7.68
CA THR A 103 -11.76 16.41 6.79
C THR A 103 -12.05 17.62 5.89
N ASP A 104 -11.93 18.83 6.44
CA ASP A 104 -12.20 20.09 5.73
C ASP A 104 -11.12 20.41 4.66
N ASP A 105 -9.87 20.00 4.91
CA ASP A 105 -8.75 20.13 3.96
C ASP A 105 -8.08 18.77 3.71
N PHE A 106 -8.88 17.80 3.31
CA PHE A 106 -8.46 16.39 3.19
C PHE A 106 -7.24 16.19 2.31
N ALA A 107 -7.14 16.96 1.26
CA ALA A 107 -6.07 16.88 0.27
C ALA A 107 -4.71 17.36 0.79
N HIS A 108 -4.69 18.45 1.58
CA HIS A 108 -3.47 19.20 1.86
C HIS A 108 -3.10 19.24 3.34
N TYR A 109 -4.02 18.93 4.25
CA TYR A 109 -3.76 18.93 5.68
C TYR A 109 -2.64 17.94 6.03
N ALA A 110 -1.59 18.42 6.72
CA ALA A 110 -0.53 17.57 7.27
C ALA A 110 -1.07 16.81 8.48
N VAL A 111 -1.40 15.54 8.29
CA VAL A 111 -2.08 14.73 9.32
C VAL A 111 -1.24 14.64 10.59
N GLY A 112 -1.90 14.84 11.75
CA GLY A 112 -1.21 14.91 13.04
C GLY A 112 -0.18 16.02 13.10
N GLY A 113 -0.25 17.03 12.24
CA GLY A 113 0.59 18.22 12.21
C GLY A 113 2.02 18.02 11.70
N THR A 114 2.48 16.78 11.60
CA THR A 114 3.85 16.43 11.16
C THR A 114 3.89 15.28 10.15
N GLY A 115 2.74 14.69 9.86
CA GLY A 115 2.60 13.59 8.92
C GLY A 115 2.45 14.04 7.46
N GLU A 116 2.08 13.12 6.61
CA GLU A 116 1.83 13.41 5.20
C GLU A 116 0.44 14.01 4.99
N SER A 117 0.30 14.87 3.99
CA SER A 117 -1.01 15.12 3.38
C SER A 117 -1.37 13.99 2.41
N VAL A 118 -2.66 13.85 2.09
CA VAL A 118 -3.09 12.80 1.15
C VAL A 118 -2.46 13.00 -0.23
N ASN A 119 -2.36 14.23 -0.71
CA ASN A 119 -1.73 14.49 -2.01
C ASN A 119 -0.21 14.28 -2.00
N ALA A 120 0.49 14.52 -0.88
CA ALA A 120 1.90 14.16 -0.75
C ALA A 120 2.07 12.63 -0.77
N PHE A 121 1.21 11.91 -0.05
CA PHE A 121 1.15 10.45 -0.10
C PHE A 121 0.88 9.92 -1.52
N MET A 122 -0.13 10.47 -2.21
CA MET A 122 -0.47 10.13 -3.60
C MET A 122 0.70 10.39 -4.57
N ALA A 123 1.40 11.50 -4.42
CA ALA A 123 2.57 11.83 -5.25
C ALA A 123 3.70 10.82 -5.05
N ARG A 124 3.98 10.43 -3.78
CA ARG A 124 5.00 9.45 -3.45
C ARG A 124 4.68 8.06 -4.03
N VAL A 125 3.45 7.58 -3.84
CA VAL A 125 3.00 6.31 -4.42
C VAL A 125 2.97 6.38 -5.94
N GLY A 126 2.59 7.54 -6.50
CA GLY A 126 2.57 7.80 -7.93
C GLY A 126 3.93 7.63 -8.58
N ALA A 127 5.00 8.12 -7.93
CA ALA A 127 6.37 7.93 -8.42
C ALA A 127 6.80 6.45 -8.44
N ALA A 128 6.35 5.63 -7.46
CA ALA A 128 6.58 4.18 -7.49
C ALA A 128 5.75 3.50 -8.60
N PHE A 129 4.50 3.93 -8.78
CA PHE A 129 3.60 3.42 -9.80
C PHE A 129 4.11 3.68 -11.21
N ASP A 130 4.64 4.87 -11.47
CA ASP A 130 5.25 5.22 -12.76
C ASP A 130 6.52 4.40 -13.01
N ALA A 131 7.37 4.23 -12.00
CA ALA A 131 8.59 3.44 -12.11
C ALA A 131 8.30 1.97 -12.48
N VAL A 132 7.32 1.34 -11.82
CA VAL A 132 6.96 -0.05 -12.13
C VAL A 132 6.30 -0.17 -13.51
N ASN A 133 5.54 0.83 -13.94
CA ASN A 133 4.92 0.85 -15.27
C ASN A 133 5.92 1.11 -16.41
N ALA A 134 7.02 1.80 -16.13
CA ALA A 134 8.10 2.01 -17.10
C ALA A 134 9.04 0.80 -17.22
N ALA A 135 9.06 -0.08 -16.21
CA ALA A 135 9.92 -1.25 -16.24
C ALA A 135 9.48 -2.25 -17.33
N PRO A 136 10.45 -2.92 -18.01
CA PRO A 136 10.15 -3.88 -19.09
C PRO A 136 9.65 -5.22 -18.57
N THR A 137 8.97 -5.26 -17.44
CA THR A 137 8.45 -6.48 -16.82
C THR A 137 7.00 -6.75 -17.22
N ARG A 138 6.64 -8.04 -17.34
CA ARG A 138 5.26 -8.44 -17.63
C ARG A 138 4.38 -8.43 -16.37
N ALA A 139 4.98 -8.62 -15.20
CA ALA A 139 4.29 -8.62 -13.93
C ALA A 139 5.19 -8.09 -12.80
N ALA A 140 4.58 -7.43 -11.84
CA ALA A 140 5.22 -7.00 -10.60
C ALA A 140 4.32 -7.28 -9.40
N LEU A 141 4.91 -7.51 -8.24
CA LEU A 141 4.23 -7.69 -6.97
C LEU A 141 4.63 -6.57 -6.02
N TRP A 142 3.65 -5.86 -5.48
CA TRP A 142 3.82 -4.98 -4.34
C TRP A 142 3.29 -5.65 -3.08
N ILE A 143 4.15 -5.80 -2.08
CA ILE A 143 3.75 -6.18 -0.71
C ILE A 143 3.68 -4.89 0.10
N THR A 144 2.47 -4.45 0.43
CA THR A 144 2.24 -3.09 0.92
C THR A 144 1.01 -2.99 1.84
N HIS A 145 0.35 -1.85 1.87
CA HIS A 145 -0.67 -1.43 2.82
C HIS A 145 -1.96 -1.01 2.12
N ALA A 146 -3.04 -0.88 2.89
CA ALA A 146 -4.36 -0.55 2.37
C ALA A 146 -4.39 0.83 1.67
N GLY A 147 -3.75 1.85 2.25
CA GLY A 147 -3.69 3.18 1.65
C GLY A 147 -2.97 3.18 0.31
N VAL A 148 -1.81 2.52 0.23
CA VAL A 148 -1.04 2.39 -1.02
C VAL A 148 -1.85 1.66 -2.10
N ILE A 149 -2.59 0.61 -1.73
CA ILE A 149 -3.44 -0.14 -2.68
C ILE A 149 -4.56 0.75 -3.22
N ARG A 150 -5.20 1.55 -2.36
CA ARG A 150 -6.22 2.54 -2.77
C ARG A 150 -5.64 3.58 -3.71
N ALA A 151 -4.49 4.16 -3.34
CA ALA A 151 -3.77 5.11 -4.18
C ALA A 151 -3.42 4.52 -5.55
N ALA A 152 -2.89 3.30 -5.60
CA ALA A 152 -2.60 2.60 -6.86
C ALA A 152 -3.86 2.42 -7.72
N GLY A 153 -5.02 2.18 -7.09
CA GLY A 153 -6.32 2.09 -7.77
C GLY A 153 -6.73 3.41 -8.45
N LEU A 154 -6.54 4.54 -7.78
CA LEU A 154 -6.77 5.88 -8.35
C LEU A 154 -5.79 6.19 -9.48
N LEU A 155 -4.52 5.91 -9.27
CA LEU A 155 -3.46 6.12 -10.26
C LEU A 155 -3.71 5.31 -11.55
N ALA A 156 -4.22 4.09 -11.45
CA ALA A 156 -4.59 3.27 -12.60
C ALA A 156 -5.76 3.86 -13.42
N GLN A 157 -6.58 4.71 -12.80
CA GLN A 157 -7.64 5.47 -13.44
C GLN A 157 -7.17 6.83 -13.97
N GLY A 158 -5.88 7.18 -13.79
CA GLY A 158 -5.31 8.46 -14.18
C GLY A 158 -5.52 9.57 -13.14
N ILE A 159 -6.07 9.26 -11.96
CA ILE A 159 -6.33 10.21 -10.88
C ILE A 159 -5.06 10.36 -10.06
N ARG A 160 -4.43 11.52 -10.14
CA ARG A 160 -3.15 11.82 -9.46
C ARG A 160 -3.30 12.59 -8.16
N GLN A 161 -4.39 13.31 -8.02
CA GLN A 161 -4.72 14.13 -6.87
C GLN A 161 -6.20 14.00 -6.56
N ILE A 162 -6.57 14.23 -5.33
CA ILE A 162 -7.97 14.32 -4.88
C ILE A 162 -8.12 15.56 -4.02
N GLU A 163 -9.34 16.07 -3.96
CA GLU A 163 -9.70 17.30 -3.23
C GLU A 163 -10.45 16.98 -1.93
N ARG A 164 -11.27 15.94 -1.94
CA ARG A 164 -12.20 15.65 -0.87
C ARG A 164 -12.15 14.20 -0.42
N ALA A 165 -12.53 13.97 0.84
CA ALA A 165 -12.53 12.65 1.47
C ALA A 165 -13.43 11.61 0.75
N ASP A 166 -14.55 12.05 0.14
CA ASP A 166 -15.46 11.17 -0.60
C ASP A 166 -14.86 10.61 -1.90
N GLN A 167 -13.78 11.20 -2.39
CA GLN A 167 -13.01 10.69 -3.54
C GLN A 167 -12.03 9.57 -3.15
N TRP A 168 -11.77 9.40 -1.85
CA TRP A 168 -10.87 8.36 -1.37
C TRP A 168 -11.58 7.00 -1.35
N PRO A 169 -11.05 5.96 -2.00
CA PRO A 169 -11.70 4.65 -2.06
C PRO A 169 -11.86 4.01 -0.68
N LEU A 170 -13.06 3.52 -0.37
CA LEU A 170 -13.32 2.84 0.90
C LEU A 170 -12.72 1.43 0.92
N HIS A 171 -12.72 0.75 -0.23
CA HIS A 171 -12.34 -0.66 -0.31
C HIS A 171 -10.84 -0.85 -0.50
N ALA A 172 -10.29 -1.80 0.23
CA ALA A 172 -8.98 -2.41 0.01
C ALA A 172 -9.09 -3.90 0.39
N PRO A 173 -8.21 -4.76 -0.11
CA PRO A 173 -8.17 -6.17 0.32
C PRO A 173 -8.04 -6.28 1.83
N ASN A 174 -8.61 -7.34 2.41
CA ASN A 174 -8.38 -7.69 3.80
C ASN A 174 -6.90 -8.04 4.05
N TYR A 175 -6.49 -8.10 5.32
CA TYR A 175 -5.13 -8.52 5.67
C TYR A 175 -4.78 -9.87 5.03
N GLY A 176 -3.59 -9.97 4.45
CA GLY A 176 -3.13 -11.16 3.75
C GLY A 176 -3.91 -11.51 2.47
N GLN A 177 -4.67 -10.57 1.92
CA GLN A 177 -5.36 -10.71 0.64
C GLN A 177 -4.72 -9.79 -0.41
N TRP A 178 -5.07 -10.00 -1.67
CA TRP A 178 -4.53 -9.22 -2.80
C TRP A 178 -5.56 -8.99 -3.89
N GLN A 179 -5.22 -8.07 -4.75
CA GLN A 179 -5.90 -7.80 -5.99
C GLN A 179 -4.88 -7.60 -7.12
N THR A 180 -5.32 -7.72 -8.35
CA THR A 180 -4.48 -7.45 -9.52
C THR A 180 -5.00 -6.26 -10.30
N GLN A 181 -4.08 -5.47 -10.84
CA GLN A 181 -4.37 -4.39 -11.77
C GLN A 181 -3.64 -4.66 -13.09
N ARG A 182 -4.34 -4.50 -14.21
CA ARG A 182 -3.73 -4.56 -15.53
C ARG A 182 -3.51 -3.13 -16.03
N LYS A 183 -2.34 -2.88 -16.59
CA LYS A 183 -2.10 -1.63 -17.33
C LYS A 183 -3.09 -1.59 -18.49
N ARG A 184 -3.90 -0.52 -18.59
CA ARG A 184 -4.67 -0.26 -19.80
C ARG A 184 -3.67 -0.15 -20.96
N GLN A 185 -3.84 -0.94 -22.00
CA GLN A 185 -3.21 -0.63 -23.28
C GLN A 185 -3.86 0.68 -23.75
N PRO A 186 -3.09 1.67 -24.22
CA PRO A 186 -3.69 2.75 -24.96
C PRO A 186 -4.45 2.10 -26.13
N ASP A 187 -5.72 2.47 -26.29
CA ASP A 187 -6.55 1.99 -27.37
C ASP A 187 -5.76 2.18 -28.66
N GLY A 188 -5.42 1.06 -29.30
CA GLY A 188 -4.71 1.07 -30.56
C GLY A 188 -5.56 1.87 -31.54
N ASN A 189 -5.00 2.98 -31.99
CA ASN A 189 -5.59 3.81 -33.03
C ASN A 189 -5.90 2.90 -34.22
N GLN A 190 -7.16 2.58 -34.40
CA GLN A 190 -7.60 1.97 -35.67
C GLN A 190 -7.54 3.09 -36.71
N PHE A 191 -6.47 3.05 -37.52
CA PHE A 191 -6.43 3.74 -38.79
C PHE A 191 -7.10 2.85 -39.87
#